data_a27681acefc4f67b6661c79bdeff4b41
#
_entry.id   a27681acefc4f67b6661c79bdeff4b41
#
_cell.length_a   1.000
_cell.length_b   1.000
_cell.length_c   1.000
_cell.angle_alpha   90.00
_cell.angle_beta   90.00
_cell.angle_gamma   90.00
#
_symmetry.space_group_name_H-M   'P 1'
#
loop_
_entity.id
_entity.type
_entity.pdbx_description
1 polymer ?
#
loop_
_entity_poly.entity_id
_entity_poly.type
_entity_poly.pdbx_seq_one_letter_code
_entity_poly.pdbx_strand_id
1 'polypeptide(L)'
;MRKFNKKLVLSIVALVMISTLGIGKALGYFTTHTNATGGYKMDLGFTDTKIEEDVDKDGKHVVITNVGDYDCFVRIKVFAADNLKIRYNLGKDWQESDDGYIYYNKVLSSKDKTSELNIKYTLPEVNDDNKDKDYNIVVIQEFTPVVYDDQGNLIGNKFMKQSRRLW
;
A
#
# COMPACT_ATOMS: atom_id res chain seq x y z
N MET A 1 9.59 -45.95 -52.26
CA MET A 1 8.71 -45.69 -51.05
C MET A 1 9.53 -45.89 -49.78
N ARG A 2 9.81 -44.81 -49.03
CA ARG A 2 10.54 -44.87 -47.75
C ARG A 2 9.62 -45.55 -46.68
N LYS A 3 10.00 -46.74 -46.22
CA LYS A 3 9.29 -47.40 -45.11
C LYS A 3 9.49 -46.54 -43.83
N PHE A 4 8.45 -45.84 -43.40
CA PHE A 4 8.46 -45.13 -42.14
C PHE A 4 8.62 -46.12 -40.99
N ASN A 5 9.58 -45.86 -40.12
CA ASN A 5 9.87 -46.72 -38.98
C ASN A 5 8.72 -46.58 -37.95
N LYS A 6 7.91 -47.62 -37.80
CA LYS A 6 6.70 -47.60 -36.95
C LYS A 6 7.00 -47.15 -35.51
N LYS A 7 8.18 -47.48 -35.00
CA LYS A 7 8.63 -47.03 -33.65
C LYS A 7 8.84 -45.51 -33.59
N LEU A 8 9.36 -44.90 -34.65
CA LEU A 8 9.60 -43.44 -34.74
C LEU A 8 8.27 -42.67 -34.83
N VAL A 9 7.31 -43.19 -35.59
CA VAL A 9 5.97 -42.61 -35.68
C VAL A 9 5.28 -42.67 -34.33
N LEU A 10 5.37 -43.83 -33.63
CA LEU A 10 4.75 -44.00 -32.30
C LEU A 10 5.33 -43.03 -31.25
N SER A 11 6.65 -42.81 -31.27
CA SER A 11 7.30 -41.88 -30.32
C SER A 11 6.92 -40.41 -30.60
N ILE A 12 6.75 -40.00 -31.85
CA ILE A 12 6.29 -38.68 -32.21
C ILE A 12 4.83 -38.46 -31.73
N VAL A 13 3.96 -39.42 -31.95
CA VAL A 13 2.56 -39.38 -31.50
C VAL A 13 2.49 -39.28 -29.95
N ALA A 14 3.29 -40.04 -29.24
CA ALA A 14 3.35 -39.98 -27.78
C ALA A 14 3.83 -38.63 -27.30
N LEU A 15 4.84 -38.03 -27.95
CA LEU A 15 5.36 -36.68 -27.60
C LEU A 15 4.29 -35.62 -27.79
N VAL A 16 3.55 -35.65 -28.89
CA VAL A 16 2.47 -34.71 -29.19
C VAL A 16 1.33 -34.83 -28.16
N MET A 17 0.96 -36.07 -27.76
CA MET A 17 -0.08 -36.28 -26.73
C MET A 17 0.35 -35.70 -25.37
N ILE A 18 1.61 -35.89 -24.97
CA ILE A 18 2.10 -35.34 -23.68
C ILE A 18 2.13 -33.81 -23.70
N SER A 19 2.53 -33.20 -24.81
CA SER A 19 2.57 -31.75 -24.93
C SER A 19 1.17 -31.10 -24.90
N THR A 20 0.17 -31.72 -25.51
CA THR A 20 -1.20 -31.23 -25.52
C THR A 20 -1.87 -31.31 -24.13
N LEU A 21 -1.59 -32.33 -23.34
CA LEU A 21 -2.09 -32.45 -21.97
C LEU A 21 -1.48 -31.42 -21.01
N GLY A 22 -0.21 -31.07 -21.20
CA GLY A 22 0.47 -30.04 -20.40
C GLY A 22 -0.05 -28.63 -20.67
N ILE A 23 -0.26 -28.27 -21.92
CA ILE A 23 -0.74 -26.95 -22.33
C ILE A 23 -2.19 -26.71 -21.93
N GLY A 24 -3.05 -27.76 -22.04
CA GLY A 24 -4.45 -27.67 -21.66
C GLY A 24 -4.66 -27.32 -20.18
N LYS A 25 -3.84 -27.87 -19.28
CA LYS A 25 -3.90 -27.55 -17.83
C LYS A 25 -3.40 -26.13 -17.53
N ALA A 26 -2.36 -25.69 -18.20
CA ALA A 26 -1.82 -24.33 -18.02
C ALA A 26 -2.81 -23.26 -18.51
N LEU A 27 -3.43 -23.45 -19.67
CA LEU A 27 -4.45 -22.53 -20.19
C LEU A 27 -5.73 -22.55 -19.33
N GLY A 28 -6.14 -23.70 -18.79
CA GLY A 28 -7.26 -23.81 -17.86
C GLY A 28 -7.04 -23.03 -16.57
N TYR A 29 -5.81 -22.97 -16.05
CA TYR A 29 -5.50 -22.20 -14.85
C TYR A 29 -5.63 -20.68 -15.09
N PHE A 30 -5.23 -20.19 -16.26
CA PHE A 30 -5.34 -18.76 -16.60
C PHE A 30 -6.75 -18.35 -17.09
N THR A 31 -7.55 -19.25 -17.65
CA THR A 31 -8.89 -18.95 -18.17
C THR A 31 -9.99 -19.10 -17.14
N THR A 32 -9.75 -19.77 -16.00
CA THR A 32 -10.76 -19.95 -14.95
C THR A 32 -11.14 -18.63 -14.25
N HIS A 33 -10.37 -17.55 -14.45
CA HIS A 33 -10.67 -16.25 -13.85
C HIS A 33 -11.50 -15.30 -14.73
N THR A 34 -11.89 -15.67 -15.97
CA THR A 34 -12.47 -14.71 -16.90
C THR A 34 -13.92 -14.93 -17.31
N ASN A 35 -14.57 -16.03 -16.93
CA ASN A 35 -15.95 -16.27 -17.39
C ASN A 35 -16.87 -16.83 -16.30
N ALA A 36 -17.10 -16.06 -15.25
CA ALA A 36 -18.34 -16.17 -14.48
C ALA A 36 -19.41 -15.31 -15.16
N THR A 37 -19.99 -15.81 -16.25
CA THR A 37 -21.22 -15.27 -16.81
C THR A 37 -22.36 -15.68 -15.89
N GLY A 38 -22.80 -14.76 -15.03
CA GLY A 38 -23.89 -14.97 -14.08
C GLY A 38 -23.73 -14.26 -12.75
N GLY A 39 -22.65 -13.49 -12.56
CA GLY A 39 -22.49 -12.67 -11.38
C GLY A 39 -23.31 -11.39 -11.49
N TYR A 40 -24.08 -11.06 -10.47
CA TYR A 40 -24.42 -9.67 -10.19
C TYR A 40 -23.12 -8.88 -10.19
N LYS A 41 -23.07 -7.72 -10.86
CA LYS A 41 -22.00 -6.74 -10.66
C LYS A 41 -22.07 -6.31 -9.19
N MET A 42 -21.36 -7.01 -8.32
CA MET A 42 -21.07 -6.46 -7.00
C MET A 42 -19.97 -5.43 -7.21
N ASP A 43 -20.32 -4.19 -7.14
CA ASP A 43 -19.35 -3.12 -6.97
C ASP A 43 -18.90 -3.18 -5.51
N LEU A 44 -17.83 -3.94 -5.28
CA LEU A 44 -17.32 -4.18 -3.92
C LEU A 44 -16.62 -2.96 -3.36
N GLY A 45 -16.52 -1.86 -4.15
CA GLY A 45 -15.74 -0.70 -3.75
C GLY A 45 -14.27 -1.07 -3.43
N PHE A 46 -13.46 -0.08 -3.17
CA PHE A 46 -12.07 -0.27 -2.75
C PHE A 46 -11.70 0.77 -1.69
N THR A 47 -10.69 0.45 -0.88
CA THR A 47 -10.05 1.41 0.03
C THR A 47 -8.69 1.75 -0.56
N ASP A 48 -8.42 3.04 -0.74
CA ASP A 48 -7.14 3.53 -1.22
C ASP A 48 -6.91 4.97 -0.75
N THR A 49 -5.65 5.34 -0.58
CA THR A 49 -5.27 6.69 -0.15
C THR A 49 -4.16 7.24 -1.03
N LYS A 50 -4.20 8.53 -1.28
CA LYS A 50 -3.17 9.28 -2.01
C LYS A 50 -2.49 10.26 -1.07
N ILE A 51 -1.17 10.21 -1.00
CA ILE A 51 -0.37 11.22 -0.31
C ILE A 51 -0.05 12.38 -1.26
N GLU A 52 -0.22 13.60 -0.77
CA GLU A 52 0.20 14.83 -1.43
C GLU A 52 1.27 15.48 -0.55
N GLU A 53 2.43 15.75 -1.12
CA GLU A 53 3.57 16.34 -0.43
C GLU A 53 3.98 17.63 -1.12
N ASP A 54 4.19 18.68 -0.35
CA ASP A 54 4.78 19.93 -0.78
C ASP A 54 5.94 20.29 0.14
N VAL A 55 6.96 20.96 -0.39
CA VAL A 55 8.15 21.37 0.36
C VAL A 55 8.40 22.83 0.15
N ASP A 56 8.45 23.58 1.23
CA ASP A 56 8.81 24.98 1.24
C ASP A 56 9.85 25.31 2.32
N LYS A 57 10.08 26.59 2.58
CA LYS A 57 11.00 27.08 3.62
C LYS A 57 10.59 26.69 5.05
N ASP A 58 9.30 26.41 5.27
CA ASP A 58 8.74 26.11 6.59
C ASP A 58 8.73 24.60 6.88
N GLY A 59 9.02 23.76 5.86
CA GLY A 59 9.13 22.32 6.02
C GLY A 59 8.51 21.52 4.87
N LYS A 60 8.23 20.25 5.15
CA LYS A 60 7.52 19.35 4.25
C LYS A 60 6.07 19.20 4.73
N HIS A 61 5.14 19.60 3.89
CA HIS A 61 3.71 19.59 4.13
C HIS A 61 3.10 18.29 3.58
N VAL A 62 2.35 17.57 4.38
CA VAL A 62 1.78 16.28 4.02
C VAL A 62 0.28 16.31 4.24
N VAL A 63 -0.46 15.97 3.20
CA VAL A 63 -1.92 15.76 3.23
C VAL A 63 -2.24 14.41 2.61
N ILE A 64 -3.12 13.65 3.22
CA ILE A 64 -3.57 12.35 2.70
C ILE A 64 -5.03 12.47 2.30
N THR A 65 -5.34 12.06 1.07
CA THR A 65 -6.69 11.99 0.52
C THR A 65 -7.13 10.54 0.47
N ASN A 66 -8.31 10.23 1.00
CA ASN A 66 -8.96 8.95 0.77
C ASN A 66 -9.60 8.96 -0.62
N VAL A 67 -9.00 8.28 -1.58
CA VAL A 67 -9.51 8.16 -2.95
C VAL A 67 -10.40 6.93 -3.13
N GLY A 68 -10.50 6.08 -2.10
CA GLY A 68 -11.32 4.89 -2.06
C GLY A 68 -12.80 5.19 -1.81
N ASP A 69 -13.60 4.14 -1.71
CA ASP A 69 -15.05 4.19 -1.54
C ASP A 69 -15.48 3.99 -0.08
N TYR A 70 -14.56 3.52 0.77
CA TYR A 70 -14.82 3.25 2.18
C TYR A 70 -14.00 4.14 3.09
N ASP A 71 -14.55 4.42 4.26
CA ASP A 71 -13.84 5.11 5.34
C ASP A 71 -12.61 4.32 5.78
N CYS A 72 -11.56 5.04 6.16
CA CYS A 72 -10.31 4.41 6.61
C CYS A 72 -9.67 5.15 7.78
N PHE A 73 -8.79 4.44 8.47
CA PHE A 73 -7.80 5.03 9.37
C PHE A 73 -6.47 5.16 8.65
N VAL A 74 -5.75 6.23 8.97
CA VAL A 74 -4.48 6.55 8.33
C VAL A 74 -3.39 6.74 9.38
N ARG A 75 -2.20 6.28 9.08
CA ARG A 75 -0.97 6.60 9.81
C ARG A 75 0.18 6.81 8.83
N ILE A 76 1.19 7.52 9.27
CA ILE A 76 2.40 7.73 8.48
C ILE A 76 3.64 7.35 9.28
N LYS A 77 4.72 7.05 8.56
CA LYS A 77 6.06 6.92 9.10
C LYS A 77 7.01 7.78 8.30
N VAL A 78 7.86 8.53 9.01
CA VAL A 78 8.83 9.43 8.41
C VAL A 78 10.23 8.83 8.55
N PHE A 79 10.97 8.79 7.46
CA PHE A 79 12.36 8.38 7.41
C PHE A 79 13.20 9.54 6.93
N ALA A 80 14.27 9.81 7.63
CA ALA A 80 15.21 10.86 7.29
C ALA A 80 16.64 10.41 7.57
N ALA A 81 17.60 11.12 7.02
CA ALA A 81 19.01 10.88 7.32
C ALA A 81 19.29 11.16 8.80
N ASP A 82 20.18 10.37 9.43
CA ASP A 82 20.49 10.42 10.87
C ASP A 82 20.94 11.80 11.38
N ASN A 83 21.49 12.62 10.52
CA ASN A 83 21.98 13.97 10.84
C ASN A 83 20.94 15.08 10.64
N LEU A 84 19.72 14.74 10.17
CA LEU A 84 18.61 15.67 10.09
C LEU A 84 17.84 15.74 11.42
N LYS A 85 17.72 16.93 11.99
CA LYS A 85 16.84 17.15 13.15
C LYS A 85 15.43 17.41 12.64
N ILE A 86 14.52 16.47 12.92
CA ILE A 86 13.11 16.56 12.54
C ILE A 86 12.25 16.95 13.73
N ARG A 87 11.22 17.76 13.48
CA ARG A 87 10.15 18.10 14.41
C ARG A 87 8.82 18.06 13.67
N TYR A 88 7.79 17.56 14.32
CA TYR A 88 6.45 17.49 13.76
C TYR A 88 5.57 18.61 14.32
N ASN A 89 4.86 19.32 13.45
CA ASN A 89 3.74 20.16 13.85
C ASN A 89 2.45 19.36 13.61
N LEU A 90 2.01 18.67 14.65
CA LEU A 90 0.91 17.69 14.59
C LEU A 90 -0.48 18.33 14.52
N GLY A 91 -0.59 19.63 14.82
CA GLY A 91 -1.91 20.25 14.93
C GLY A 91 -2.77 19.59 16.00
N LYS A 92 -4.09 19.46 15.71
CA LYS A 92 -5.06 18.84 16.65
C LYS A 92 -5.42 17.40 16.28
N ASP A 93 -5.14 17.00 15.05
CA ASP A 93 -5.69 15.79 14.44
C ASP A 93 -4.65 14.68 14.26
N TRP A 94 -3.38 14.98 14.46
CA TRP A 94 -2.29 14.03 14.37
C TRP A 94 -1.69 13.76 15.74
N GLN A 95 -1.22 12.55 15.96
CA GLN A 95 -0.57 12.12 17.21
C GLN A 95 0.61 11.21 16.91
N GLU A 96 1.76 11.54 17.48
CA GLU A 96 2.94 10.68 17.48
C GLU A 96 2.77 9.55 18.51
N SER A 97 3.27 8.38 18.19
CA SER A 97 3.24 7.19 19.03
C SER A 97 4.64 6.60 19.22
N ASP A 98 4.84 5.89 20.33
CA ASP A 98 6.12 5.26 20.69
C ASP A 98 6.58 4.19 19.69
N ASP A 99 5.69 3.71 18.80
CA ASP A 99 6.03 2.78 17.71
C ASP A 99 6.68 3.46 16.50
N GLY A 100 6.89 4.78 16.58
CA GLY A 100 7.50 5.60 15.55
C GLY A 100 6.57 5.93 14.38
N TYR A 101 5.26 5.73 14.55
CA TYR A 101 4.24 6.19 13.62
C TYR A 101 3.55 7.46 14.12
N ILE A 102 3.01 8.22 13.18
CA ILE A 102 2.15 9.38 13.43
C ILE A 102 0.76 9.01 12.93
N TYR A 103 -0.21 9.02 13.82
CA TYR A 103 -1.59 8.60 13.58
C TYR A 103 -2.49 9.78 13.33
N TYR A 104 -3.36 9.68 12.33
CA TYR A 104 -4.50 10.57 12.19
C TYR A 104 -5.62 10.12 13.13
N ASN A 105 -6.02 10.98 14.05
CA ASN A 105 -6.91 10.63 15.16
C ASN A 105 -8.40 10.52 14.80
N LYS A 106 -8.72 10.75 13.53
CA LYS A 106 -10.09 10.70 13.02
C LYS A 106 -10.23 9.61 11.96
N VAL A 107 -11.46 9.16 11.77
CA VAL A 107 -11.82 8.41 10.56
C VAL A 107 -11.69 9.35 9.37
N LEU A 108 -10.99 8.91 8.33
CA LEU A 108 -10.91 9.62 7.07
C LEU A 108 -11.98 9.07 6.15
N SER A 109 -13.05 9.84 5.97
CA SER A 109 -14.18 9.43 5.15
C SER A 109 -13.80 9.32 3.68
N SER A 110 -14.59 8.53 2.94
CA SER A 110 -14.42 8.42 1.49
C SER A 110 -14.41 9.80 0.84
N LYS A 111 -13.42 10.05 -0.03
CA LYS A 111 -13.18 11.30 -0.77
C LYS A 111 -12.76 12.51 0.08
N ASP A 112 -12.59 12.33 1.39
CA ASP A 112 -12.10 13.40 2.28
C ASP A 112 -10.57 13.44 2.35
N LYS A 113 -10.07 14.53 2.94
CA LYS A 113 -8.63 14.79 3.19
C LYS A 113 -8.35 14.91 4.68
N THR A 114 -7.14 14.50 5.08
CA THR A 114 -6.64 14.80 6.43
C THR A 114 -6.38 16.31 6.57
N SER A 115 -6.31 16.77 7.81
CA SER A 115 -5.60 18.02 8.06
C SER A 115 -4.12 17.88 7.68
N GLU A 116 -3.49 18.99 7.35
CA GLU A 116 -2.07 19.05 7.03
C GLU A 116 -1.21 18.66 8.24
N LEU A 117 -0.20 17.82 7.97
CA LEU A 117 0.92 17.57 8.87
C LEU A 117 2.15 18.30 8.32
N ASN A 118 2.78 19.15 9.14
CA ASN A 118 4.01 19.83 8.75
C ASN A 118 5.22 19.19 9.43
N ILE A 119 6.17 18.71 8.63
CA ILE A 119 7.42 18.08 9.05
C ILE A 119 8.53 19.12 8.90
N LYS A 120 8.85 19.78 10.01
CA LYS A 120 9.97 20.73 10.06
C LYS A 120 11.29 20.01 10.18
N TYR A 121 12.29 20.49 9.48
CA TYR A 121 13.64 19.94 9.54
C TYR A 121 14.68 21.04 9.65
N THR A 122 15.81 20.69 10.25
CA THR A 122 16.98 21.58 10.31
C THR A 122 18.13 20.86 9.65
N LEU A 123 18.68 21.44 8.60
CA LEU A 123 19.87 20.96 7.95
C LEU A 123 21.09 21.09 8.89
N PRO A 124 22.03 20.18 8.85
CA PRO A 124 23.30 20.31 9.56
C PRO A 124 24.10 21.50 9.01
N GLU A 125 24.98 22.04 9.84
CA GLU A 125 25.89 23.09 9.38
C GLU A 125 26.74 22.60 8.20
N VAL A 126 26.86 23.45 7.18
CA VAL A 126 27.61 23.10 5.96
C VAL A 126 29.11 23.08 6.29
N ASN A 127 29.77 21.96 5.97
CA ASN A 127 31.21 21.78 6.07
C ASN A 127 31.72 21.00 4.84
N ASP A 128 33.04 20.78 4.76
CA ASP A 128 33.65 20.11 3.59
C ASP A 128 33.15 18.67 3.41
N ASP A 129 32.67 18.00 4.46
CA ASP A 129 32.19 16.62 4.40
C ASP A 129 30.73 16.52 3.93
N ASN A 130 29.95 17.60 3.98
CA ASN A 130 28.51 17.56 3.68
C ASN A 130 28.03 18.59 2.67
N LYS A 131 28.89 19.46 2.15
CA LYS A 131 28.51 20.55 1.23
C LYS A 131 27.87 20.06 -0.08
N ASP A 132 28.18 18.84 -0.49
CA ASP A 132 27.65 18.22 -1.73
C ASP A 132 26.67 17.06 -1.43
N LYS A 133 26.15 16.97 -0.20
CA LYS A 133 25.19 15.92 0.19
C LYS A 133 23.75 16.38 -0.01
N ASP A 134 22.97 15.54 -0.68
CA ASP A 134 21.52 15.68 -0.74
C ASP A 134 20.87 15.03 0.50
N TYR A 135 19.92 15.72 1.08
CA TYR A 135 19.13 15.23 2.20
C TYR A 135 17.72 14.93 1.75
N ASN A 136 17.26 13.70 2.03
CA ASN A 136 15.92 13.28 1.68
C ASN A 136 15.10 12.93 2.93
N ILE A 137 13.82 13.31 2.91
CA ILE A 137 12.82 12.93 3.89
C ILE A 137 11.75 12.14 3.17
N VAL A 138 11.64 10.85 3.49
CA VAL A 138 10.66 9.94 2.89
C VAL A 138 9.50 9.76 3.86
N VAL A 139 8.29 9.96 3.39
CA VAL A 139 7.06 9.74 4.13
C VAL A 139 6.36 8.52 3.54
N ILE A 140 6.08 7.54 4.38
CA ILE A 140 5.31 6.35 4.02
C ILE A 140 3.95 6.46 4.69
N GLN A 141 2.88 6.38 3.92
CA GLN A 141 1.52 6.30 4.41
C GLN A 141 1.05 4.84 4.50
N GLU A 142 0.28 4.54 5.51
CA GLU A 142 -0.44 3.28 5.65
C GLU A 142 -1.90 3.57 6.01
N PHE A 143 -2.80 2.76 5.52
CA PHE A 143 -4.22 2.87 5.85
C PHE A 143 -4.83 1.51 6.17
N THR A 144 -5.95 1.52 6.88
CA THR A 144 -6.77 0.33 7.13
C THR A 144 -8.24 0.72 7.03
N PRO A 145 -9.08 -0.10 6.37
CA PRO A 145 -10.52 0.13 6.33
C PRO A 145 -11.11 0.20 7.73
N VAL A 146 -12.12 1.02 7.88
CA VAL A 146 -12.97 1.02 9.08
C VAL A 146 -13.93 -0.15 8.98
N VAL A 147 -14.07 -0.90 10.08
CA VAL A 147 -15.03 -2.00 10.19
C VAL A 147 -16.08 -1.61 11.22
N TYR A 148 -17.34 -1.73 10.85
CA TYR A 148 -18.49 -1.52 11.72
C TYR A 148 -19.12 -2.86 12.08
N ASP A 149 -19.73 -2.95 13.27
CA ASP A 149 -20.56 -4.09 13.62
C ASP A 149 -21.95 -3.99 12.97
N ASP A 150 -22.78 -5.03 13.16
CA ASP A 150 -24.14 -5.07 12.61
C ASP A 150 -25.05 -3.96 13.17
N GLN A 151 -24.63 -3.29 14.24
CA GLN A 151 -25.34 -2.17 14.89
C GLN A 151 -24.80 -0.81 14.43
N GLY A 152 -23.80 -0.78 13.53
CA GLY A 152 -23.17 0.43 13.02
C GLY A 152 -22.14 1.05 13.98
N ASN A 153 -21.71 0.33 15.02
CA ASN A 153 -20.63 0.79 15.89
C ASN A 153 -19.28 0.41 15.30
N LEU A 154 -18.31 1.26 15.49
CA LEU A 154 -16.96 1.07 15.00
C LEU A 154 -16.27 -0.09 15.76
N ILE A 155 -15.94 -1.16 15.04
CA ILE A 155 -15.18 -2.30 15.58
C ILE A 155 -13.69 -1.96 15.58
N GLY A 156 -13.29 -1.04 16.42
CA GLY A 156 -11.90 -0.77 16.78
C GLY A 156 -10.92 -0.50 15.65
N ASN A 157 -10.03 0.40 15.89
CA ASN A 157 -8.90 0.70 15.01
C ASN A 157 -7.88 -0.45 15.09
N LYS A 158 -7.64 -1.15 14.00
CA LYS A 158 -6.65 -2.23 13.94
C LYS A 158 -5.23 -1.75 14.27
N PHE A 159 -4.92 -0.49 13.97
CA PHE A 159 -3.65 0.13 14.36
C PHE A 159 -3.53 0.34 15.87
N MET A 160 -4.62 0.74 16.57
CA MET A 160 -4.59 0.98 18.02
C MET A 160 -4.53 -0.29 18.87
N LYS A 161 -4.92 -1.46 18.35
CA LYS A 161 -4.79 -2.72 19.11
C LYS A 161 -3.33 -3.16 19.31
N GLN A 162 -2.43 -2.70 18.47
CA GLN A 162 -1.02 -3.07 18.55
C GLN A 162 -0.27 -2.28 19.63
N SER A 163 -0.63 -1.02 19.86
CA SER A 163 -0.04 -0.19 20.92
C SER A 163 -0.47 -0.56 22.34
N ARG A 164 -1.68 -1.16 22.51
CA ARG A 164 -2.19 -1.59 23.85
C ARG A 164 -1.68 -2.95 24.34
N ARG A 165 -0.89 -3.67 23.55
CA ARG A 165 -0.32 -4.98 23.96
C ARG A 165 1.06 -4.88 24.61
N LEU A 166 1.55 -3.67 24.86
CA LEU A 166 2.84 -3.42 25.51
C LEU A 166 2.72 -2.85 26.92
N TRP A 167 1.54 -3.04 27.58
CA TRP A 167 1.33 -2.74 29.01
C TRP A 167 0.84 -3.98 29.74
#